data_7f04888553ec3e9af0fff6e0d0ec994f
#
_entry.id   7f04888553ec3e9af0fff6e0d0ec994f
#
_cell.length_a   1.000
_cell.length_b   1.000
_cell.length_c   1.000
_cell.angle_alpha   90.00
_cell.angle_beta   90.00
_cell.angle_gamma   90.00
#
_symmetry.space_group_name_H-M   'P 1'
#
loop_
_entity.id
_entity.type
_entity.pdbx_description
1 polymer ?
#
loop_
_entity_poly.entity_id
_entity_poly.type
_entity_poly.pdbx_seq_one_letter_code
_entity_poly.pdbx_strand_id
1 'polypeptide(L)'
;TQQGRLDIENDIIVRGNTSFGMIWRLEGLDIPSPNHYARPGSSGGGISILSAQLMSRSDFYTGGMPAEFGNTISAAFDIHLKNGNTKKYENRFRLNLIGIDYSMEGPIKKDRSSFIFNARYSMLGVMNYMGFHPAGENAFNEFYDFSFNLYFDNPENNSKWNIFGLAGNSLEIYNPYYPAEDRKDDVWWHSQIEYFSSKTATFGAIYTKTHNSSTFSKFAIAATTSFIDRYNDTLDYDDVPYRYREDHTNENRLYSTYVFSKRFSPLFRIKAGVIANLISYDFFQMHQPRRITADALASRFWGTETEGSGLTQTAQAYAQGIYNVTEKFTLSGGFHVLTLTQNMTASIDPRLSAKYQFNRKHRLSLALGKYSQHLPLPAFSYVHQDSLPDGSIGTSMPNADLKMLYSNHAILAYQYSTDDKLKIQAEVYVQDLHNLPISPNPDDLYCFMNTNSEFPAFTVVSEGRGLNYGVDLAIEKMTAKSFYFLVTGSLFAAKYKPLNEQWYHNRYSSLLVSAFTAGKEFDF
;
A
#
# COMPACT_ATOMS: atom_id res chain seq x y z
N THR A 1 -24.38 -8.15 1.12
CA THR A 1 -24.00 -7.60 2.42
C THR A 1 -23.18 -8.66 3.15
N GLN A 2 -21.85 -8.53 3.12
CA GLN A 2 -20.96 -9.35 3.94
C GLN A 2 -21.10 -8.89 5.40
N GLN A 3 -22.01 -9.48 6.14
CA GLN A 3 -22.06 -9.37 7.59
C GLN A 3 -21.26 -10.53 8.16
N GLY A 4 -20.24 -10.25 8.95
CA GLY A 4 -19.60 -11.22 9.84
C GLY A 4 -18.10 -11.46 9.66
N ARG A 5 -17.40 -10.81 8.72
CA ARG A 5 -15.94 -10.76 8.76
C ARG A 5 -15.51 -9.64 9.67
N LEU A 6 -14.67 -9.96 10.65
CA LEU A 6 -13.89 -8.96 11.39
C LEU A 6 -13.22 -8.03 10.36
N ASP A 7 -13.14 -6.73 10.66
CA ASP A 7 -12.48 -5.69 9.84
C ASP A 7 -10.96 -5.93 9.73
N ILE A 8 -10.58 -7.09 9.19
CA ILE A 8 -9.18 -7.45 8.94
C ILE A 8 -8.71 -6.80 7.62
N GLU A 9 -9.66 -6.50 6.73
CA GLU A 9 -9.43 -5.78 5.49
C GLU A 9 -9.59 -4.28 5.70
N ASN A 10 -8.53 -3.62 6.14
CA ASN A 10 -8.53 -2.19 6.39
C ASN A 10 -7.75 -1.47 5.29
N ASP A 11 -8.25 -1.54 4.05
CA ASP A 11 -7.64 -0.89 2.91
C ASP A 11 -7.71 0.63 3.02
N ILE A 12 -6.59 1.28 2.68
CA ILE A 12 -6.52 2.73 2.60
C ILE A 12 -7.01 3.16 1.22
N ILE A 13 -8.21 3.69 1.19
CA ILE A 13 -8.83 4.24 -0.03
C ILE A 13 -8.65 5.75 -0.05
N VAL A 14 -8.00 6.26 -1.09
CA VAL A 14 -7.70 7.69 -1.22
C VAL A 14 -8.47 8.26 -2.40
N ARG A 15 -9.39 9.21 -2.13
CA ARG A 15 -10.15 9.94 -3.15
C ARG A 15 -10.89 9.03 -4.12
N GLY A 16 -11.40 7.89 -3.61
CA GLY A 16 -12.15 6.92 -4.40
C GLY A 16 -11.30 6.07 -5.36
N ASN A 17 -9.96 6.09 -5.25
CA ASN A 17 -9.10 5.18 -6.00
C ASN A 17 -9.09 3.79 -5.34
N THR A 18 -8.69 2.80 -6.12
CA THR A 18 -8.44 1.44 -5.59
C THR A 18 -7.24 1.45 -4.62
N SER A 19 -7.23 0.49 -3.70
CA SER A 19 -6.12 0.27 -2.77
C SER A 19 -4.78 0.00 -3.47
N PHE A 20 -4.80 -0.61 -4.66
CA PHE A 20 -3.60 -0.85 -5.47
C PHE A 20 -2.90 0.44 -5.95
N GLY A 21 -3.62 1.57 -5.97
CA GLY A 21 -3.09 2.85 -6.45
C GLY A 21 -2.08 3.51 -5.52
N MET A 22 -1.89 3.00 -4.31
CA MET A 22 -1.02 3.56 -3.27
C MET A 22 0.29 2.78 -3.15
N ILE A 23 1.38 3.48 -2.77
CA ILE A 23 2.65 2.85 -2.41
C ILE A 23 3.02 3.09 -0.95
N TRP A 24 3.69 2.09 -0.37
CA TRP A 24 4.40 2.20 0.89
C TRP A 24 5.89 2.41 0.62
N ARG A 25 6.46 3.42 1.24
CA ARG A 25 7.87 3.73 1.13
C ARG A 25 8.50 3.80 2.52
N LEU A 26 9.57 3.07 2.71
CA LEU A 26 10.37 3.08 3.94
C LEU A 26 11.77 3.57 3.62
N GLU A 27 12.17 4.68 4.24
CA GLU A 27 13.49 5.30 4.04
C GLU A 27 13.83 5.64 2.57
N GLY A 28 12.80 5.83 1.74
CA GLY A 28 12.94 6.14 0.31
C GLY A 28 13.00 4.93 -0.60
N LEU A 29 12.72 3.73 -0.09
CA LEU A 29 12.62 2.46 -0.81
C LEU A 29 11.17 1.99 -0.79
N ASP A 30 10.61 1.62 -1.94
CA ASP A 30 9.26 1.07 -2.00
C ASP A 30 9.26 -0.34 -1.41
N ILE A 31 8.33 -0.60 -0.50
CA ILE A 31 8.19 -1.87 0.21
C ILE A 31 6.80 -2.46 -0.04
N PRO A 32 6.62 -3.78 0.11
CA PRO A 32 5.28 -4.36 0.19
C PRO A 32 4.46 -3.73 1.32
N SER A 33 3.15 -3.97 1.34
CA SER A 33 2.30 -3.50 2.45
C SER A 33 2.89 -3.95 3.80
N PRO A 34 3.27 -3.02 4.69
CA PRO A 34 3.87 -3.35 5.98
C PRO A 34 2.79 -3.64 7.03
N ASN A 35 1.80 -4.44 6.65
CA ASN A 35 0.68 -4.79 7.50
C ASN A 35 0.53 -6.31 7.59
N HIS A 36 0.11 -6.77 8.76
CA HIS A 36 -0.35 -8.14 8.97
C HIS A 36 -1.64 -8.39 8.20
N TYR A 37 -1.85 -9.61 7.74
CA TYR A 37 -3.00 -10.03 6.96
C TYR A 37 -3.20 -9.26 5.65
N ALA A 38 -2.12 -8.67 5.13
CA ALA A 38 -2.16 -7.97 3.84
C ALA A 38 -2.33 -8.96 2.70
N ARG A 39 -3.29 -8.69 1.80
CA ARG A 39 -3.51 -9.47 0.57
C ARG A 39 -2.63 -8.97 -0.57
N PRO A 40 -2.40 -9.75 -1.63
CA PRO A 40 -1.60 -9.34 -2.77
C PRO A 40 -2.09 -8.00 -3.35
N GLY A 41 -1.19 -7.02 -3.49
CA GLY A 41 -1.51 -5.70 -4.02
C GLY A 41 -2.38 -4.81 -3.12
N SER A 42 -2.83 -5.27 -1.95
CA SER A 42 -3.58 -4.45 -0.99
C SER A 42 -2.69 -3.40 -0.33
N SER A 43 -3.22 -2.22 -0.08
CA SER A 43 -2.57 -1.19 0.73
C SER A 43 -2.85 -1.34 2.22
N GLY A 44 -3.82 -2.14 2.57
CA GLY A 44 -4.32 -2.31 3.92
C GLY A 44 -3.81 -3.57 4.61
N GLY A 45 -4.42 -3.83 5.72
CA GLY A 45 -4.21 -4.94 6.64
C GLY A 45 -4.67 -4.50 8.02
N GLY A 46 -5.14 -5.43 8.83
CA GLY A 46 -5.74 -5.09 10.13
C GLY A 46 -4.79 -4.43 11.12
N ILE A 47 -3.51 -4.80 11.06
CA ILE A 47 -2.50 -4.40 12.05
C ILE A 47 -1.18 -4.12 11.35
N SER A 48 -0.58 -2.94 11.60
CA SER A 48 0.72 -2.61 11.01
C SER A 48 1.85 -3.42 11.64
N ILE A 49 2.76 -3.94 10.82
CA ILE A 49 4.05 -4.52 11.24
C ILE A 49 4.98 -3.43 11.80
N LEU A 50 4.82 -2.19 11.32
CA LEU A 50 5.62 -1.06 11.76
C LEU A 50 5.22 -0.62 13.18
N SER A 51 6.15 -0.76 14.12
CA SER A 51 5.95 -0.23 15.46
C SER A 51 6.09 1.30 15.47
N ALA A 52 5.13 1.99 16.09
CA ALA A 52 5.20 3.43 16.30
C ALA A 52 6.46 3.88 17.07
N GLN A 53 7.13 2.97 17.78
CA GLN A 53 8.36 3.25 18.51
C GLN A 53 9.57 3.42 17.59
N LEU A 54 9.56 2.74 16.42
CA LEU A 54 10.61 2.85 15.42
C LEU A 54 10.40 3.99 14.43
N MET A 55 9.21 4.56 14.35
CA MET A 55 8.94 5.64 13.43
C MET A 55 9.39 7.00 14.00
N SER A 56 10.14 7.76 13.20
CA SER A 56 10.51 9.15 13.51
C SER A 56 9.53 10.13 12.89
N ARG A 57 9.18 9.91 11.63
CA ARG A 57 8.28 10.73 10.82
C ARG A 57 7.59 9.87 9.79
N SER A 58 6.36 10.20 9.49
CA SER A 58 5.66 9.67 8.35
C SER A 58 4.92 10.80 7.63
N ASP A 59 5.06 10.83 6.32
CA ASP A 59 4.37 11.78 5.46
C ASP A 59 3.38 11.01 4.55
N PHE A 60 2.14 11.43 4.53
CA PHE A 60 1.11 10.85 3.68
C PHE A 60 0.72 11.83 2.58
N TYR A 61 1.01 11.47 1.34
CA TYR A 61 0.71 12.26 0.15
C TYR A 61 -0.55 11.72 -0.51
N THR A 62 -1.59 12.52 -0.58
CA THR A 62 -2.87 12.17 -1.23
C THR A 62 -2.97 12.73 -2.66
N GLY A 63 -1.89 13.28 -3.18
CA GLY A 63 -1.75 13.87 -4.51
C GLY A 63 -0.74 15.01 -4.51
N GLY A 64 -0.44 15.59 -5.67
CA GLY A 64 0.58 16.63 -5.80
C GLY A 64 1.99 16.14 -5.41
N MET A 65 2.25 14.84 -5.53
CA MET A 65 3.49 14.22 -5.10
C MET A 65 4.71 14.73 -5.88
N PRO A 66 5.85 14.97 -5.20
CA PRO A 66 7.12 15.30 -5.84
C PRO A 66 7.57 14.27 -6.88
N ALA A 67 8.50 14.66 -7.77
CA ALA A 67 8.96 13.81 -8.87
C ALA A 67 9.65 12.51 -8.41
N GLU A 68 10.11 12.42 -7.19
CA GLU A 68 10.71 11.20 -6.61
C GLU A 68 9.74 10.05 -6.35
N PHE A 69 8.43 10.31 -6.35
CA PHE A 69 7.41 9.27 -6.15
C PHE A 69 6.92 8.78 -7.52
N GLY A 70 7.30 7.58 -7.90
CA GLY A 70 6.83 6.89 -9.09
C GLY A 70 5.98 5.68 -8.74
N ASN A 71 5.48 4.99 -9.76
CA ASN A 71 4.71 3.76 -9.64
C ASN A 71 3.50 3.86 -8.68
N THR A 72 2.79 4.98 -8.73
CA THR A 72 1.58 5.24 -7.94
C THR A 72 0.67 6.22 -8.65
N ILE A 73 -0.62 5.99 -8.62
CA ILE A 73 -1.65 6.86 -9.23
C ILE A 73 -2.53 7.58 -8.20
N SER A 74 -2.46 7.20 -6.91
CA SER A 74 -3.35 7.79 -5.89
C SER A 74 -2.61 8.45 -4.74
N ALA A 75 -1.78 7.70 -4.01
CA ALA A 75 -1.15 8.16 -2.78
C ALA A 75 0.21 7.50 -2.51
N ALA A 76 0.99 8.11 -1.63
CA ALA A 76 2.23 7.55 -1.13
C ALA A 76 2.34 7.75 0.38
N PHE A 77 2.68 6.70 1.10
CA PHE A 77 3.01 6.76 2.52
C PHE A 77 4.54 6.66 2.67
N ASP A 78 5.18 7.76 3.04
CA ASP A 78 6.65 7.85 3.18
C ASP A 78 7.03 7.83 4.67
N ILE A 79 7.72 6.76 5.07
CA ILE A 79 8.02 6.42 6.46
C ILE A 79 9.52 6.52 6.69
N HIS A 80 9.90 7.20 7.77
CA HIS A 80 11.27 7.32 8.22
C HIS A 80 11.44 6.70 9.60
N LEU A 81 12.51 5.94 9.77
CA LEU A 81 12.84 5.27 11.00
C LEU A 81 13.57 6.21 11.98
N LYS A 82 13.34 5.97 13.25
CA LYS A 82 14.06 6.61 14.34
C LYS A 82 15.45 5.99 14.46
N ASN A 83 16.47 6.83 14.63
CA ASN A 83 17.75 6.37 15.12
C ASN A 83 17.64 6.10 16.63
N GLY A 84 18.23 5.02 17.12
CA GLY A 84 18.24 4.72 18.55
C GLY A 84 18.96 5.79 19.38
N ASN A 85 18.78 5.76 20.69
CA ASN A 85 19.42 6.68 21.60
C ASN A 85 20.94 6.47 21.63
N THR A 86 21.72 7.50 21.28
CA THR A 86 23.20 7.42 21.26
C THR A 86 23.86 7.62 22.63
N LYS A 87 23.08 7.97 23.68
CA LYS A 87 23.60 8.35 24.99
C LYS A 87 23.31 7.35 26.09
N LYS A 88 22.13 6.73 26.10
CA LYS A 88 21.66 5.82 27.15
C LYS A 88 20.82 4.68 26.58
N TYR A 89 20.77 3.59 27.32
CA TYR A 89 19.88 2.47 27.04
C TYR A 89 18.48 2.79 27.56
N GLU A 90 17.49 2.47 26.75
CA GLU A 90 16.07 2.59 27.09
C GLU A 90 15.36 1.30 26.72
N ASN A 91 14.54 0.80 27.64
CA ASN A 91 13.73 -0.39 27.45
C ASN A 91 12.26 0.00 27.63
N ARG A 92 11.39 -0.55 26.80
CA ARG A 92 9.95 -0.35 26.90
C ARG A 92 9.24 -1.67 26.71
N PHE A 93 8.45 -2.02 27.69
CA PHE A 93 7.55 -3.16 27.63
C PHE A 93 6.11 -2.64 27.62
N ARG A 94 5.29 -3.15 26.70
CA ARG A 94 3.88 -2.81 26.60
C ARG A 94 3.05 -4.08 26.48
N LEU A 95 1.95 -4.07 27.21
CA LEU A 95 0.90 -5.07 27.16
C LEU A 95 -0.40 -4.37 26.80
N ASN A 96 -1.01 -4.77 25.71
CA ASN A 96 -2.28 -4.21 25.24
C ASN A 96 -3.13 -5.28 24.53
N LEU A 97 -4.34 -4.90 24.11
CA LEU A 97 -5.26 -5.82 23.42
C LEU A 97 -4.72 -6.33 22.07
N ILE A 98 -3.81 -5.59 21.42
CA ILE A 98 -3.24 -6.00 20.14
C ILE A 98 -2.11 -7.00 20.35
N GLY A 99 -1.30 -6.84 21.42
CA GLY A 99 -0.16 -7.72 21.63
C GLY A 99 0.73 -7.35 22.80
N ILE A 100 1.72 -8.21 22.99
CA ILE A 100 2.87 -7.99 23.86
C ILE A 100 3.98 -7.40 22.99
N ASP A 101 4.51 -6.25 23.40
CA ASP A 101 5.48 -5.47 22.65
C ASP A 101 6.68 -5.15 23.54
N TYR A 102 7.87 -5.46 23.05
CA TYR A 102 9.11 -5.11 23.70
C TYR A 102 10.01 -4.34 22.74
N SER A 103 10.52 -3.19 23.19
CA SER A 103 11.52 -2.45 22.44
C SER A 103 12.69 -2.07 23.31
N MET A 104 13.88 -2.05 22.70
CA MET A 104 15.12 -1.64 23.31
C MET A 104 15.88 -0.72 22.36
N GLU A 105 16.43 0.37 22.88
CA GLU A 105 17.32 1.26 22.15
C GLU A 105 18.53 1.64 23.01
N GLY A 106 19.65 1.94 22.36
CA GLY A 106 20.84 2.37 23.08
C GLY A 106 22.05 2.61 22.18
N PRO A 107 23.16 3.09 22.77
CA PRO A 107 24.39 3.33 22.05
C PRO A 107 25.12 2.01 21.71
N ILE A 108 25.57 1.88 20.45
CA ILE A 108 26.65 0.96 20.06
C ILE A 108 27.99 1.63 20.37
N LYS A 109 28.13 2.90 19.98
CA LYS A 109 29.24 3.76 20.35
C LYS A 109 28.64 5.10 20.79
N LYS A 110 28.93 5.51 22.03
CA LYS A 110 28.38 6.72 22.62
C LYS A 110 28.58 7.93 21.70
N ASP A 111 27.49 8.71 21.52
CA ASP A 111 27.39 9.91 20.70
C ASP A 111 27.65 9.72 19.18
N ARG A 112 27.88 8.48 18.70
CA ARG A 112 28.19 8.21 17.27
C ARG A 112 27.31 7.15 16.64
N SER A 113 26.97 6.09 17.35
CA SER A 113 26.18 4.99 16.78
C SER A 113 25.21 4.43 17.79
N SER A 114 24.08 3.98 17.29
CA SER A 114 22.99 3.48 18.12
C SER A 114 22.24 2.35 17.42
N PHE A 115 21.46 1.63 18.19
CA PHE A 115 20.51 0.67 17.70
C PHE A 115 19.14 0.93 18.33
N ILE A 116 18.12 0.52 17.63
CA ILE A 116 16.78 0.34 18.16
C ILE A 116 16.19 -0.93 17.54
N PHE A 117 15.52 -1.73 18.34
CA PHE A 117 14.72 -2.86 17.86
C PHE A 117 13.39 -2.93 18.60
N ASN A 118 12.44 -3.60 17.98
CA ASN A 118 11.13 -3.90 18.52
C ASN A 118 10.74 -5.32 18.12
N ALA A 119 10.15 -6.06 19.04
CA ALA A 119 9.53 -7.35 18.81
C ALA A 119 8.13 -7.36 19.40
N ARG A 120 7.18 -7.91 18.66
CA ARG A 120 5.78 -7.99 19.09
C ARG A 120 5.21 -9.37 18.79
N TYR A 121 4.34 -9.83 19.71
CA TYR A 121 3.55 -11.04 19.55
C TYR A 121 2.07 -10.73 19.84
N SER A 122 1.16 -11.31 19.06
CA SER A 122 -0.26 -11.01 19.12
C SER A 122 -0.92 -11.48 20.42
N MET A 123 -1.77 -10.64 21.02
CA MET A 123 -2.60 -11.03 22.15
C MET A 123 -3.69 -12.03 21.73
N LEU A 124 -4.17 -11.95 20.49
CA LEU A 124 -5.14 -12.90 19.93
C LEU A 124 -4.60 -14.33 19.98
N GLY A 125 -3.34 -14.55 19.55
CA GLY A 125 -2.68 -15.85 19.65
C GLY A 125 -2.58 -16.33 21.09
N VAL A 126 -2.14 -15.48 22.03
CA VAL A 126 -2.07 -15.82 23.45
C VAL A 126 -3.45 -16.23 24.00
N MET A 127 -4.48 -15.45 23.69
CA MET A 127 -5.85 -15.72 24.14
C MET A 127 -6.38 -17.04 23.59
N ASN A 128 -6.14 -17.32 22.30
CA ASN A 128 -6.54 -18.58 21.68
C ASN A 128 -5.88 -19.78 22.37
N TYR A 129 -4.58 -19.71 22.68
CA TYR A 129 -3.87 -20.76 23.43
C TYR A 129 -4.38 -20.94 24.87
N MET A 130 -4.95 -19.89 25.46
CA MET A 130 -5.58 -19.93 26.79
C MET A 130 -7.04 -20.41 26.76
N GLY A 131 -7.59 -20.72 25.57
CA GLY A 131 -8.97 -21.14 25.39
C GLY A 131 -9.98 -19.97 25.31
N PHE A 132 -9.50 -18.73 25.16
CA PHE A 132 -10.34 -17.58 24.89
C PHE A 132 -10.31 -17.29 23.39
N HIS A 133 -11.45 -17.24 22.72
CA HIS A 133 -11.57 -17.06 21.27
C HIS A 133 -12.23 -15.71 20.93
N PRO A 134 -11.48 -14.57 20.97
CA PRO A 134 -12.07 -13.23 20.76
C PRO A 134 -12.60 -13.02 19.35
N ALA A 135 -12.08 -13.77 18.38
CA ALA A 135 -12.50 -13.73 16.98
C ALA A 135 -13.61 -14.73 16.65
N GLY A 136 -14.10 -15.49 17.64
CA GLY A 136 -15.08 -16.56 17.50
C GLY A 136 -14.49 -17.95 17.79
N GLU A 137 -15.33 -18.88 18.22
CA GLU A 137 -14.87 -20.23 18.63
C GLU A 137 -14.15 -21.01 17.53
N ASN A 138 -14.46 -20.70 16.28
CA ASN A 138 -13.91 -21.37 15.10
C ASN A 138 -12.80 -20.56 14.38
N ALA A 139 -12.35 -19.45 14.98
CA ALA A 139 -11.35 -18.57 14.40
C ALA A 139 -10.07 -18.60 15.23
N PHE A 140 -8.93 -18.79 14.54
CA PHE A 140 -7.59 -18.69 15.12
C PHE A 140 -6.81 -17.64 14.37
N ASN A 141 -6.44 -16.55 15.06
CA ASN A 141 -5.66 -15.46 14.50
C ASN A 141 -4.39 -15.25 15.32
N GLU A 142 -3.27 -15.25 14.64
CA GLU A 142 -1.96 -15.05 15.25
C GLU A 142 -1.09 -14.16 14.36
N PHE A 143 -0.31 -13.29 14.98
CA PHE A 143 0.77 -12.59 14.28
C PHE A 143 1.96 -12.34 15.21
N TYR A 144 3.13 -12.21 14.60
CA TYR A 144 4.33 -11.70 15.25
C TYR A 144 5.15 -10.88 14.28
N ASP A 145 5.89 -9.94 14.82
CA ASP A 145 6.77 -9.08 14.03
C ASP A 145 8.04 -8.69 14.79
N PHE A 146 9.03 -8.34 13.99
CA PHE A 146 10.30 -7.84 14.45
C PHE A 146 10.78 -6.72 13.53
N SER A 147 11.32 -5.66 14.11
CA SER A 147 11.89 -4.55 13.36
C SER A 147 13.08 -3.93 14.09
N PHE A 148 14.03 -3.40 13.33
CA PHE A 148 15.22 -2.76 13.88
C PHE A 148 15.79 -1.68 12.97
N ASN A 149 16.58 -0.78 13.54
CA ASN A 149 17.44 0.18 12.84
C ASN A 149 18.76 0.37 13.58
N LEU A 150 19.86 0.17 12.86
CA LEU A 150 21.22 0.43 13.31
C LEU A 150 21.70 1.71 12.64
N TYR A 151 22.16 2.65 13.42
CA TYR A 151 22.64 3.94 12.96
C TYR A 151 24.12 4.13 13.27
N PHE A 152 24.89 4.54 12.27
CA PHE A 152 26.32 4.84 12.39
C PHE A 152 26.61 6.19 11.78
N ASP A 153 27.14 7.11 12.59
CA ASP A 153 27.61 8.42 12.15
C ASP A 153 29.14 8.45 12.07
N ASN A 154 29.66 8.86 10.93
CA ASN A 154 31.08 9.08 10.69
C ASN A 154 31.32 10.55 10.35
N PRO A 155 31.50 11.41 11.36
CA PRO A 155 31.72 12.85 11.16
C PRO A 155 33.00 13.16 10.36
N GLU A 156 34.05 12.35 10.51
CA GLU A 156 35.33 12.54 9.81
C GLU A 156 35.17 12.51 8.30
N ASN A 157 34.26 11.65 7.82
CA ASN A 157 33.93 11.51 6.41
C ASN A 157 32.61 12.19 6.03
N ASN A 158 31.95 12.92 6.91
CA ASN A 158 30.62 13.48 6.70
C ASN A 158 29.64 12.46 6.10
N SER A 159 29.62 11.26 6.64
CA SER A 159 28.81 10.15 6.13
C SER A 159 28.04 9.44 7.23
N LYS A 160 26.91 8.86 6.85
CA LYS A 160 26.03 8.12 7.75
C LYS A 160 25.60 6.82 7.11
N TRP A 161 25.47 5.77 7.93
CA TRP A 161 24.88 4.52 7.56
C TRP A 161 23.66 4.23 8.42
N ASN A 162 22.62 3.74 7.79
CA ASN A 162 21.51 3.09 8.46
C ASN A 162 21.39 1.66 7.88
N ILE A 163 21.27 0.67 8.76
CA ILE A 163 20.96 -0.71 8.39
C ILE A 163 19.67 -1.06 9.11
N PHE A 164 18.65 -1.41 8.38
CA PHE A 164 17.32 -1.61 8.95
C PHE A 164 16.69 -2.91 8.45
N GLY A 165 15.75 -3.40 9.22
CA GLY A 165 14.93 -4.52 8.82
C GLY A 165 13.59 -4.50 9.52
N LEU A 166 12.62 -5.09 8.85
CA LEU A 166 11.32 -5.42 9.40
C LEU A 166 10.89 -6.78 8.85
N ALA A 167 10.22 -7.57 9.67
CA ALA A 167 9.63 -8.84 9.27
C ALA A 167 8.36 -9.07 10.06
N GLY A 168 7.34 -9.60 9.42
CA GLY A 168 6.08 -9.97 10.05
C GLY A 168 5.53 -11.27 9.45
N ASN A 169 4.90 -12.04 10.30
CA ASN A 169 4.14 -13.24 9.94
C ASN A 169 2.74 -13.13 10.53
N SER A 170 1.75 -13.51 9.77
CA SER A 170 0.36 -13.59 10.22
C SER A 170 -0.30 -14.86 9.71
N LEU A 171 -1.10 -15.45 10.55
CA LEU A 171 -1.86 -16.66 10.30
C LEU A 171 -3.31 -16.42 10.73
N GLU A 172 -4.23 -16.70 9.83
CA GLU A 172 -5.66 -16.73 10.07
C GLU A 172 -6.19 -18.10 9.65
N ILE A 173 -6.90 -18.74 10.55
CA ILE A 173 -7.60 -20.00 10.28
C ILE A 173 -9.04 -19.79 10.73
N TYR A 174 -9.97 -20.01 9.82
CA TYR A 174 -11.38 -20.08 10.11
C TYR A 174 -11.89 -21.48 9.77
N ASN A 175 -12.36 -22.21 10.78
CA ASN A 175 -12.81 -23.59 10.64
C ASN A 175 -14.16 -23.79 11.34
N PRO A 176 -15.26 -23.31 10.74
CA PRO A 176 -16.59 -23.51 11.27
C PRO A 176 -17.01 -24.97 10.99
N TYR A 177 -16.91 -25.82 12.00
CA TYR A 177 -17.53 -27.14 11.95
C TYR A 177 -18.96 -27.03 12.50
N TYR A 178 -19.95 -27.12 11.61
CA TYR A 178 -21.34 -27.24 12.01
C TYR A 178 -21.84 -28.65 11.67
N PRO A 179 -22.43 -29.40 12.64
CA PRO A 179 -23.09 -30.67 12.39
C PRO A 179 -24.16 -30.52 11.29
N ALA A 180 -24.34 -31.54 10.45
CA ALA A 180 -25.33 -31.52 9.36
C ALA A 180 -26.75 -31.14 9.81
N GLU A 181 -27.11 -31.50 11.05
CA GLU A 181 -28.41 -31.25 11.70
C GLU A 181 -28.67 -29.75 11.95
N ASP A 182 -27.62 -28.94 12.12
CA ASP A 182 -27.71 -27.51 12.39
C ASP A 182 -27.64 -26.64 11.12
N ARG A 183 -27.47 -27.26 9.96
CA ARG A 183 -27.40 -26.57 8.68
C ARG A 183 -28.80 -26.31 8.15
N LYS A 184 -29.28 -25.10 8.32
CA LYS A 184 -30.50 -24.61 7.65
C LYS A 184 -30.19 -24.33 6.17
N ASP A 185 -31.21 -24.15 5.34
CA ASP A 185 -31.14 -24.03 3.86
C ASP A 185 -30.12 -23.02 3.29
N ASP A 186 -29.47 -22.20 4.14
CA ASP A 186 -28.37 -21.27 3.80
C ASP A 186 -26.99 -21.83 4.18
N VAL A 187 -26.80 -23.09 4.00
CA VAL A 187 -25.74 -23.99 4.46
C VAL A 187 -24.30 -23.54 4.07
N TRP A 188 -24.18 -22.73 3.08
CA TRP A 188 -22.91 -22.46 2.41
C TRP A 188 -21.89 -21.66 3.25
N TRP A 189 -22.34 -20.66 4.00
CA TRP A 189 -21.46 -19.81 4.82
C TRP A 189 -20.87 -20.54 6.04
N HIS A 190 -21.52 -21.59 6.45
CA HIS A 190 -21.19 -22.34 7.66
C HIS A 190 -20.23 -23.51 7.43
N SER A 191 -19.87 -23.79 6.18
CA SER A 191 -19.03 -24.94 5.83
C SER A 191 -17.70 -24.57 5.18
N GLN A 192 -17.31 -23.30 5.20
CA GLN A 192 -16.03 -22.86 4.64
C GLN A 192 -14.91 -22.92 5.66
N ILE A 193 -13.89 -23.69 5.36
CA ILE A 193 -12.60 -23.63 6.05
C ILE A 193 -11.72 -22.66 5.27
N GLU A 194 -11.24 -21.63 5.89
CA GLU A 194 -10.29 -20.68 5.31
C GLU A 194 -8.96 -20.76 6.06
N TYR A 195 -7.89 -20.90 5.29
CA TYR A 195 -6.53 -20.75 5.75
C TYR A 195 -5.91 -19.59 5.00
N PHE A 196 -5.36 -18.63 5.73
CA PHE A 196 -4.65 -17.51 5.18
C PHE A 196 -3.35 -17.29 5.95
N SER A 197 -2.22 -17.30 5.26
CA SER A 197 -0.91 -17.00 5.82
C SER A 197 -0.24 -15.90 5.00
N SER A 198 0.26 -14.88 5.67
CA SER A 198 1.00 -13.78 5.04
C SER A 198 2.32 -13.55 5.77
N LYS A 199 3.43 -13.57 5.02
CA LYS A 199 4.77 -13.31 5.52
C LYS A 199 5.40 -12.20 4.69
N THR A 200 5.88 -11.17 5.36
CA THR A 200 6.54 -10.04 4.71
C THR A 200 7.84 -9.73 5.43
N ALA A 201 8.92 -9.50 4.67
CA ALA A 201 10.17 -9.04 5.24
C ALA A 201 10.84 -8.01 4.33
N THR A 202 11.53 -7.07 4.94
CA THR A 202 12.38 -6.08 4.28
C THR A 202 13.67 -5.94 5.06
N PHE A 203 14.80 -6.03 4.37
CA PHE A 203 16.12 -5.76 4.93
C PHE A 203 16.86 -4.78 4.02
N GLY A 204 17.38 -3.69 4.56
CA GLY A 204 18.01 -2.65 3.76
C GLY A 204 19.18 -1.94 4.44
N ALA A 205 19.97 -1.29 3.60
CA ALA A 205 21.08 -0.44 4.01
C ALA A 205 21.07 0.88 3.24
N ILE A 206 21.39 1.95 3.94
CA ILE A 206 21.40 3.31 3.41
C ILE A 206 22.74 3.94 3.73
N TYR A 207 23.37 4.49 2.72
CA TYR A 207 24.55 5.32 2.83
C TYR A 207 24.24 6.75 2.41
N THR A 208 24.43 7.70 3.33
CA THR A 208 24.27 9.12 3.05
C THR A 208 25.62 9.81 3.16
N LYS A 209 26.01 10.52 2.13
CA LYS A 209 27.25 11.33 2.07
C LYS A 209 26.91 12.79 1.90
N THR A 210 27.35 13.62 2.85
CA THR A 210 27.33 15.08 2.71
C THR A 210 28.65 15.52 2.12
N HIS A 211 28.63 16.00 0.87
CA HIS A 211 29.86 16.43 0.17
C HIS A 211 30.31 17.81 0.63
N ASN A 212 29.34 18.70 0.82
CA ASN A 212 29.54 20.05 1.36
C ASN A 212 28.19 20.60 1.88
N SER A 213 28.17 21.85 2.35
CA SER A 213 26.97 22.50 2.91
C SER A 213 25.77 22.63 1.96
N SER A 214 25.98 22.40 0.65
CA SER A 214 24.94 22.52 -0.38
C SER A 214 24.67 21.25 -1.15
N THR A 215 25.46 20.17 -0.96
CA THR A 215 25.40 18.96 -1.79
C THR A 215 25.44 17.70 -0.93
N PHE A 216 24.49 16.82 -1.13
CA PHE A 216 24.50 15.47 -0.56
C PHE A 216 24.08 14.42 -1.59
N SER A 217 24.49 13.18 -1.35
CA SER A 217 24.00 12.01 -2.05
C SER A 217 23.57 10.93 -1.07
N LYS A 218 22.57 10.14 -1.47
CA LYS A 218 22.05 9.00 -0.71
C LYS A 218 22.00 7.80 -1.65
N PHE A 219 22.63 6.71 -1.27
CA PHE A 219 22.49 5.40 -1.89
C PHE A 219 21.75 4.50 -0.93
N ALA A 220 20.77 3.76 -1.40
CA ALA A 220 20.07 2.78 -0.60
C ALA A 220 19.82 1.51 -1.41
N ILE A 221 19.88 0.37 -0.73
CA ILE A 221 19.59 -0.95 -1.26
C ILE A 221 18.73 -1.71 -0.25
N ALA A 222 17.74 -2.47 -0.74
CA ALA A 222 16.96 -3.35 0.11
C ALA A 222 16.53 -4.61 -0.65
N ALA A 223 16.50 -5.72 0.09
CA ALA A 223 15.81 -6.93 -0.33
C ALA A 223 14.47 -6.99 0.40
N THR A 224 13.40 -7.27 -0.34
CA THR A 224 12.05 -7.44 0.23
C THR A 224 11.47 -8.76 -0.24
N THR A 225 10.67 -9.39 0.59
CA THR A 225 9.90 -10.59 0.24
C THR A 225 8.46 -10.43 0.73
N SER A 226 7.52 -10.90 -0.06
CA SER A 226 6.11 -11.06 0.31
C SER A 226 5.67 -12.45 -0.13
N PHE A 227 5.22 -13.23 0.84
CA PHE A 227 4.77 -14.59 0.63
C PHE A 227 3.36 -14.74 1.21
N ILE A 228 2.41 -15.16 0.39
CA ILE A 228 1.01 -15.31 0.77
C ILE A 228 0.54 -16.68 0.30
N ASP A 229 0.01 -17.44 1.25
CA ASP A 229 -0.68 -18.70 1.02
C ASP A 229 -2.13 -18.55 1.48
N ARG A 230 -3.04 -18.93 0.62
CA ARG A 230 -4.46 -18.99 0.93
C ARG A 230 -5.06 -20.25 0.34
N TYR A 231 -5.86 -20.93 1.12
CA TYR A 231 -6.74 -21.96 0.60
C TYR A 231 -8.07 -21.94 1.32
N ASN A 232 -9.11 -22.29 0.55
CA ASN A 232 -10.45 -22.39 1.07
C ASN A 232 -10.97 -23.79 0.72
N ASP A 233 -11.40 -24.51 1.74
CA ASP A 233 -12.10 -25.79 1.60
C ASP A 233 -13.57 -25.60 1.94
N THR A 234 -14.43 -26.38 1.34
CA THR A 234 -15.86 -26.43 1.65
C THR A 234 -16.33 -27.88 1.67
N LEU A 235 -17.53 -28.11 2.16
CA LEU A 235 -18.13 -29.45 2.19
C LEU A 235 -19.02 -29.63 0.95
N ASP A 236 -19.02 -30.83 0.38
CA ASP A 236 -19.99 -31.23 -0.62
C ASP A 236 -21.31 -31.71 0.05
N TYR A 237 -22.25 -32.26 -0.77
CA TYR A 237 -23.53 -32.76 -0.29
C TYR A 237 -23.41 -33.94 0.67
N ASP A 238 -22.33 -34.70 0.59
CA ASP A 238 -22.06 -35.89 1.41
C ASP A 238 -21.17 -35.55 2.60
N ASP A 239 -21.00 -34.23 2.93
CA ASP A 239 -20.14 -33.72 3.99
C ASP A 239 -18.65 -34.03 3.79
N VAL A 240 -18.22 -34.28 2.55
CA VAL A 240 -16.82 -34.52 2.22
C VAL A 240 -16.12 -33.19 1.94
N PRO A 241 -15.06 -32.85 2.67
CA PRO A 241 -14.28 -31.64 2.40
C PRO A 241 -13.64 -31.69 1.01
N TYR A 242 -13.73 -30.60 0.27
CA TYR A 242 -12.97 -30.43 -0.96
C TYR A 242 -12.44 -29.01 -1.08
N ARG A 243 -11.25 -28.88 -1.68
CA ARG A 243 -10.63 -27.60 -1.94
C ARG A 243 -11.32 -26.93 -3.11
N TYR A 244 -11.84 -25.70 -2.92
CA TYR A 244 -12.45 -24.95 -4.01
C TYR A 244 -11.63 -23.73 -4.43
N ARG A 245 -10.63 -23.30 -3.61
CA ARG A 245 -9.71 -22.22 -3.93
C ARG A 245 -8.32 -22.49 -3.35
N GLU A 246 -7.30 -22.21 -4.15
CA GLU A 246 -5.90 -22.25 -3.72
C GLU A 246 -5.13 -21.11 -4.38
N ASP A 247 -4.51 -20.25 -3.58
CA ASP A 247 -3.72 -19.11 -4.04
C ASP A 247 -2.34 -19.13 -3.37
N HIS A 248 -1.29 -19.11 -4.18
CA HIS A 248 0.08 -18.92 -3.75
C HIS A 248 0.63 -17.67 -4.42
N THR A 249 1.21 -16.77 -3.64
CA THR A 249 1.85 -15.58 -4.16
C THR A 249 3.20 -15.43 -3.47
N ASN A 250 4.28 -15.48 -4.25
CA ASN A 250 5.62 -15.22 -3.78
C ASN A 250 6.26 -14.14 -4.64
N GLU A 251 6.63 -13.03 -4.02
CA GLU A 251 7.27 -11.93 -4.70
C GLU A 251 8.49 -11.47 -3.91
N ASN A 252 9.67 -11.54 -4.54
CA ASN A 252 10.92 -11.11 -3.98
C ASN A 252 11.48 -9.95 -4.82
N ARG A 253 11.94 -8.88 -4.15
CA ARG A 253 12.47 -7.70 -4.83
C ARG A 253 13.85 -7.36 -4.31
N LEU A 254 14.76 -7.04 -5.22
CA LEU A 254 16.00 -6.34 -4.91
C LEU A 254 15.86 -4.91 -5.42
N TYR A 255 15.76 -3.97 -4.51
CA TYR A 255 15.51 -2.58 -4.78
C TYR A 255 16.76 -1.75 -4.52
N SER A 256 17.12 -0.87 -5.43
CA SER A 256 18.22 0.07 -5.22
C SER A 256 17.84 1.46 -5.68
N THR A 257 18.31 2.48 -4.97
CA THR A 257 18.09 3.88 -5.33
C THR A 257 19.32 4.72 -5.06
N TYR A 258 19.58 5.65 -5.96
CA TYR A 258 20.56 6.69 -5.78
C TYR A 258 19.91 8.05 -5.95
N VAL A 259 20.12 8.91 -4.96
CA VAL A 259 19.57 10.28 -4.91
C VAL A 259 20.71 11.26 -4.82
N PHE A 260 20.68 12.27 -5.65
CA PHE A 260 21.59 13.42 -5.62
C PHE A 260 20.80 14.70 -5.39
N SER A 261 21.23 15.54 -4.46
CA SER A 261 20.61 16.83 -4.20
C SER A 261 21.67 17.92 -4.09
N LYS A 262 21.47 19.00 -4.83
CA LYS A 262 22.35 20.16 -4.84
C LYS A 262 21.57 21.47 -4.79
N ARG A 263 21.93 22.32 -3.85
CA ARG A 263 21.48 23.70 -3.77
C ARG A 263 22.51 24.59 -4.47
N PHE A 264 22.17 25.09 -5.65
CA PHE A 264 23.06 25.95 -6.45
C PHE A 264 23.12 27.37 -5.91
N SER A 265 22.01 27.85 -5.35
CA SER A 265 21.89 29.15 -4.70
C SER A 265 20.82 29.09 -3.60
N PRO A 266 20.65 30.14 -2.77
CA PRO A 266 19.51 30.23 -1.85
C PRO A 266 18.17 30.11 -2.55
N LEU A 267 18.09 30.49 -3.82
CA LEU A 267 16.86 30.48 -4.62
C LEU A 267 16.61 29.17 -5.37
N PHE A 268 17.66 28.39 -5.70
CA PHE A 268 17.52 27.24 -6.61
C PHE A 268 18.17 25.98 -6.09
N ARG A 269 17.38 24.90 -6.06
CA ARG A 269 17.82 23.54 -5.69
C ARG A 269 17.32 22.52 -6.71
N ILE A 270 18.17 21.54 -7.00
CA ILE A 270 17.81 20.36 -7.78
C ILE A 270 17.90 19.12 -6.90
N LYS A 271 16.97 18.19 -7.10
CA LYS A 271 16.99 16.82 -6.60
C LYS A 271 16.76 15.89 -7.80
N ALA A 272 17.64 14.92 -7.98
CA ALA A 272 17.52 13.92 -9.03
C ALA A 272 17.87 12.55 -8.48
N GLY A 273 17.35 11.50 -9.10
CA GLY A 273 17.63 10.14 -8.66
C GLY A 273 17.28 9.10 -9.72
N VAL A 274 17.81 7.91 -9.48
CA VAL A 274 17.51 6.70 -10.23
C VAL A 274 17.09 5.61 -9.28
N ILE A 275 16.19 4.74 -9.73
CA ILE A 275 15.64 3.63 -8.97
C ILE A 275 15.68 2.41 -9.90
N ALA A 276 16.20 1.30 -9.40
CA ALA A 276 16.16 0.01 -10.07
C ALA A 276 15.55 -1.03 -9.14
N ASN A 277 14.67 -1.85 -9.67
CA ASN A 277 14.00 -2.89 -8.92
C ASN A 277 13.98 -4.16 -9.77
N LEU A 278 14.59 -5.22 -9.26
CA LEU A 278 14.58 -6.55 -9.81
C LEU A 278 13.56 -7.38 -9.04
N ILE A 279 12.59 -7.96 -9.73
CA ILE A 279 11.44 -8.64 -9.16
C ILE A 279 11.44 -10.09 -9.63
N SER A 280 11.61 -11.02 -8.70
CA SER A 280 11.35 -12.44 -8.92
C SER A 280 9.96 -12.75 -8.37
N TYR A 281 9.13 -13.42 -9.15
CA TYR A 281 7.77 -13.73 -8.78
C TYR A 281 7.39 -15.16 -9.13
N ASP A 282 6.45 -15.69 -8.35
CA ASP A 282 5.83 -16.99 -8.55
C ASP A 282 4.37 -16.90 -8.05
N PHE A 283 3.43 -16.98 -8.98
CA PHE A 283 2.00 -16.83 -8.72
C PHE A 283 1.25 -18.06 -9.23
N PHE A 284 0.42 -18.56 -8.39
CA PHE A 284 -0.53 -19.62 -8.74
C PHE A 284 -1.87 -19.33 -8.09
N GLN A 285 -2.93 -19.31 -8.88
CA GLN A 285 -4.29 -19.18 -8.40
C GLN A 285 -5.17 -20.17 -9.12
N MET A 286 -5.92 -20.93 -8.34
CA MET A 286 -6.82 -21.94 -8.84
C MET A 286 -8.17 -21.84 -8.14
N HIS A 287 -9.23 -21.93 -8.93
CA HIS A 287 -10.59 -21.90 -8.44
C HIS A 287 -11.41 -23.06 -9.02
N GLN A 288 -12.17 -23.73 -8.17
CA GLN A 288 -13.12 -24.76 -8.57
C GLN A 288 -14.54 -24.21 -8.49
N PRO A 289 -15.36 -24.31 -9.57
CA PRO A 289 -16.75 -23.94 -9.48
C PRO A 289 -17.44 -24.75 -8.39
N ARG A 290 -18.36 -24.11 -7.69
CA ARG A 290 -19.14 -24.77 -6.66
C ARG A 290 -20.00 -25.86 -7.20
N ARG A 291 -20.10 -26.95 -6.45
CA ARG A 291 -21.05 -28.03 -6.64
C ARG A 291 -22.40 -27.61 -6.05
N ILE A 292 -23.29 -27.03 -6.86
CA ILE A 292 -24.61 -26.59 -6.42
C ILE A 292 -25.66 -27.69 -6.54
N THR A 293 -25.45 -28.71 -7.37
CA THR A 293 -26.34 -29.88 -7.55
C THR A 293 -25.54 -31.15 -7.89
N ALA A 294 -26.11 -32.32 -7.64
CA ALA A 294 -25.48 -33.59 -8.00
C ALA A 294 -25.16 -33.71 -9.51
N ASP A 295 -25.93 -33.08 -10.39
CA ASP A 295 -25.68 -33.00 -11.83
C ASP A 295 -24.55 -32.05 -12.19
N ALA A 296 -24.23 -31.08 -11.34
CA ALA A 296 -23.06 -30.19 -11.47
C ALA A 296 -21.73 -30.90 -11.19
N LEU A 297 -21.75 -32.14 -10.75
CA LEU A 297 -20.59 -33.03 -10.61
C LEU A 297 -19.85 -33.27 -11.95
N ALA A 298 -20.54 -33.13 -13.07
CA ALA A 298 -19.98 -33.37 -14.40
C ALA A 298 -19.11 -32.24 -14.94
N SER A 299 -19.21 -31.04 -14.38
CA SER A 299 -18.45 -29.84 -14.82
C SER A 299 -17.27 -29.50 -13.89
N ARG A 300 -16.61 -30.50 -13.35
CA ARG A 300 -15.43 -30.32 -12.48
C ARG A 300 -14.18 -29.99 -13.31
N PHE A 301 -14.08 -28.82 -13.82
CA PHE A 301 -12.80 -28.35 -14.27
C PHE A 301 -12.17 -27.52 -13.16
N TRP A 302 -11.12 -28.06 -12.55
CA TRP A 302 -10.13 -27.25 -11.90
C TRP A 302 -9.57 -26.30 -12.97
N GLY A 303 -9.88 -25.04 -12.86
CA GLY A 303 -9.33 -24.03 -13.75
C GLY A 303 -8.19 -23.30 -13.06
N THR A 304 -6.99 -23.40 -13.61
CA THR A 304 -5.93 -22.45 -13.28
C THR A 304 -6.36 -21.09 -13.81
N GLU A 305 -6.57 -20.12 -12.92
CA GLU A 305 -7.00 -18.79 -13.30
C GLU A 305 -5.79 -17.87 -13.52
N THR A 306 -4.74 -18.06 -12.72
CA THR A 306 -3.51 -17.26 -12.79
C THR A 306 -2.35 -18.18 -12.53
N GLU A 307 -1.39 -18.20 -13.45
CA GLU A 307 -0.14 -18.93 -13.28
C GLU A 307 0.98 -18.15 -13.96
N GLY A 308 2.05 -17.90 -13.23
CA GLY A 308 3.20 -17.23 -13.78
C GLY A 308 4.35 -17.17 -12.82
N SER A 309 5.53 -17.50 -13.31
CA SER A 309 6.78 -17.33 -12.58
C SER A 309 7.83 -16.70 -13.47
N GLY A 310 8.76 -15.97 -12.88
CA GLY A 310 9.81 -15.35 -13.67
C GLY A 310 10.57 -14.24 -12.96
N LEU A 311 11.29 -13.50 -13.79
CA LEU A 311 12.10 -12.35 -13.39
C LEU A 311 11.72 -11.16 -14.26
N THR A 312 11.35 -10.06 -13.64
CA THR A 312 11.05 -8.81 -14.33
C THR A 312 11.78 -7.65 -13.64
N GLN A 313 11.82 -6.49 -14.29
CA GLN A 313 12.51 -5.32 -13.79
C GLN A 313 11.66 -4.07 -13.97
N THR A 314 11.80 -3.14 -13.03
CA THR A 314 11.41 -1.75 -13.24
C THR A 314 12.64 -0.86 -13.11
N ALA A 315 12.76 0.10 -14.01
CA ALA A 315 13.74 1.16 -13.91
C ALA A 315 13.03 2.51 -13.90
N GLN A 316 13.48 3.38 -13.00
CA GLN A 316 12.86 4.70 -12.83
C GLN A 316 13.97 5.76 -12.74
N ALA A 317 13.69 6.94 -13.25
CA ALA A 317 14.56 8.10 -13.13
C ALA A 317 13.71 9.35 -12.91
N TYR A 318 14.20 10.26 -12.11
CA TYR A 318 13.50 11.52 -11.86
C TYR A 318 14.46 12.70 -11.69
N ALA A 319 13.95 13.88 -12.02
CA ALA A 319 14.61 15.13 -11.71
C ALA A 319 13.56 16.18 -11.34
N GLN A 320 13.86 16.99 -10.34
CA GLN A 320 13.00 18.07 -9.85
C GLN A 320 13.82 19.29 -9.49
N GLY A 321 13.44 20.44 -10.05
CA GLY A 321 13.93 21.75 -9.65
C GLY A 321 12.95 22.45 -8.72
N ILE A 322 13.47 23.13 -7.70
CA ILE A 322 12.70 24.01 -6.81
C ILE A 322 13.33 25.39 -6.90
N TYR A 323 12.52 26.38 -7.29
CA TYR A 323 12.94 27.75 -7.49
C TYR A 323 12.09 28.71 -6.64
N ASN A 324 12.74 29.35 -5.66
CA ASN A 324 12.15 30.42 -4.87
C ASN A 324 12.23 31.73 -5.64
N VAL A 325 11.21 32.01 -6.46
CA VAL A 325 11.16 33.22 -7.31
C VAL A 325 11.23 34.48 -6.45
N THR A 326 10.53 34.47 -5.32
CA THR A 326 10.59 35.47 -4.25
C THR A 326 10.52 34.77 -2.90
N GLU A 327 10.66 35.52 -1.80
CA GLU A 327 10.43 34.99 -0.43
C GLU A 327 9.01 34.41 -0.24
N LYS A 328 8.05 34.88 -1.04
CA LYS A 328 6.64 34.46 -0.96
C LYS A 328 6.22 33.46 -2.04
N PHE A 329 6.96 33.36 -3.13
CA PHE A 329 6.56 32.57 -4.29
C PHE A 329 7.61 31.52 -4.65
N THR A 330 7.21 30.26 -4.57
CA THR A 330 8.04 29.09 -4.93
C THR A 330 7.39 28.35 -6.10
N LEU A 331 8.19 28.03 -7.11
CA LEU A 331 7.87 27.11 -8.21
C LEU A 331 8.64 25.83 -8.04
N SER A 332 8.01 24.70 -8.36
CA SER A 332 8.68 23.41 -8.45
C SER A 332 8.22 22.71 -9.71
N GLY A 333 9.17 22.23 -10.50
CA GLY A 333 8.90 21.48 -11.72
C GLY A 333 9.83 20.29 -11.84
N GLY A 334 9.34 19.20 -12.41
CA GLY A 334 10.11 17.98 -12.57
C GLY A 334 9.41 16.96 -13.46
N PHE A 335 10.08 15.85 -13.64
CA PHE A 335 9.54 14.69 -14.35
C PHE A 335 10.00 13.41 -13.68
N HIS A 336 9.21 12.37 -13.87
CA HIS A 336 9.50 10.98 -13.49
C HIS A 336 9.38 10.10 -14.74
N VAL A 337 10.27 9.14 -14.89
CA VAL A 337 10.23 8.12 -15.93
C VAL A 337 10.11 6.76 -15.24
N LEU A 338 9.21 5.91 -15.69
CA LEU A 338 9.01 4.55 -15.21
C LEU A 338 9.00 3.59 -16.40
N THR A 339 9.71 2.48 -16.29
CA THR A 339 9.69 1.38 -17.25
C THR A 339 9.38 0.05 -16.56
N LEU A 340 8.72 -0.85 -17.26
CA LEU A 340 8.48 -2.24 -16.84
C LEU A 340 8.89 -3.18 -17.97
N THR A 341 9.77 -4.14 -17.70
CA THR A 341 10.26 -5.09 -18.70
C THR A 341 9.29 -6.25 -18.97
N GLN A 342 8.32 -6.51 -18.07
CA GLN A 342 7.33 -7.58 -18.22
C GLN A 342 6.60 -7.53 -19.58
N ASN A 343 6.21 -6.34 -20.00
CA ASN A 343 5.50 -6.09 -21.25
C ASN A 343 6.08 -4.87 -22.01
N MET A 344 7.32 -4.50 -21.71
CA MET A 344 8.06 -3.42 -22.37
C MET A 344 7.33 -2.07 -22.37
N THR A 345 6.58 -1.77 -21.32
CA THR A 345 5.87 -0.49 -21.18
C THR A 345 6.72 0.58 -20.52
N ALA A 346 6.47 1.84 -20.87
CA ALA A 346 7.15 2.99 -20.31
C ALA A 346 6.21 4.20 -20.14
N SER A 347 6.52 5.06 -19.19
CA SER A 347 5.81 6.33 -18.99
C SER A 347 6.76 7.49 -18.72
N ILE A 348 6.30 8.71 -19.03
CA ILE A 348 6.93 9.98 -18.64
C ILE A 348 5.86 10.80 -17.96
N ASP A 349 6.16 11.24 -16.75
CA ASP A 349 5.21 11.89 -15.83
C ASP A 349 5.70 13.29 -15.45
N PRO A 350 5.32 14.35 -16.21
CA PRO A 350 5.63 15.73 -15.87
C PRO A 350 4.84 16.19 -14.65
N ARG A 351 5.46 16.99 -13.79
CA ARG A 351 4.87 17.55 -12.56
C ARG A 351 5.27 19.00 -12.38
N LEU A 352 4.30 19.81 -11.98
CA LEU A 352 4.47 21.24 -11.73
C LEU A 352 3.73 21.61 -10.46
N SER A 353 4.34 22.43 -9.61
CA SER A 353 3.64 23.02 -8.48
C SER A 353 4.08 24.46 -8.25
N ALA A 354 3.13 25.26 -7.78
CA ALA A 354 3.34 26.65 -7.40
C ALA A 354 2.79 26.86 -5.99
N LYS A 355 3.54 27.57 -5.16
CA LYS A 355 3.15 27.91 -3.80
C LYS A 355 3.33 29.40 -3.57
N TYR A 356 2.27 30.06 -3.10
CA TYR A 356 2.29 31.46 -2.76
C TYR A 356 1.93 31.68 -1.28
N GLN A 357 2.84 32.30 -0.52
CA GLN A 357 2.66 32.66 0.88
C GLN A 357 2.24 34.13 0.96
N PHE A 358 0.95 34.41 1.12
CA PHE A 358 0.45 35.79 1.24
C PHE A 358 1.07 36.51 2.44
N ASN A 359 1.07 35.82 3.58
CA ASN A 359 1.66 36.25 4.84
C ASN A 359 1.95 35.01 5.73
N ARG A 360 2.36 35.20 6.97
CA ARG A 360 2.69 34.07 7.88
C ARG A 360 1.53 33.10 8.12
N LYS A 361 0.28 33.55 7.94
CA LYS A 361 -0.94 32.78 8.24
C LYS A 361 -1.59 32.14 7.02
N HIS A 362 -1.45 32.71 5.83
CA HIS A 362 -2.20 32.34 4.63
C HIS A 362 -1.29 31.83 3.51
N ARG A 363 -1.57 30.64 3.00
CA ARG A 363 -0.85 30.00 1.89
C ARG A 363 -1.84 29.45 0.86
N LEU A 364 -1.50 29.62 -0.41
CA LEU A 364 -2.16 28.99 -1.54
C LEU A 364 -1.15 28.10 -2.27
N SER A 365 -1.56 26.91 -2.69
CA SER A 365 -0.73 25.99 -3.44
C SER A 365 -1.51 25.39 -4.59
N LEU A 366 -0.89 25.28 -5.75
CA LEU A 366 -1.41 24.59 -6.94
C LEU A 366 -0.45 23.46 -7.29
N ALA A 367 -0.96 22.27 -7.57
CA ALA A 367 -0.19 21.15 -8.08
C ALA A 367 -0.89 20.55 -9.30
N LEU A 368 -0.11 20.33 -10.36
CA LEU A 368 -0.50 19.66 -11.59
C LEU A 368 0.50 18.56 -11.87
N GLY A 369 0.04 17.37 -12.28
CA GLY A 369 0.95 16.30 -12.59
C GLY A 369 0.29 15.09 -13.20
N LYS A 370 1.08 14.35 -13.99
CA LYS A 370 0.77 12.99 -14.42
C LYS A 370 1.47 12.02 -13.48
N TYR A 371 0.80 10.93 -13.18
CA TYR A 371 1.27 9.85 -12.31
C TYR A 371 0.94 8.53 -12.96
N SER A 372 1.93 7.66 -13.12
CA SER A 372 1.75 6.36 -13.76
C SER A 372 2.12 5.23 -12.82
N GLN A 373 1.46 4.08 -13.01
CA GLN A 373 1.67 2.87 -12.23
C GLN A 373 1.50 1.64 -13.13
N HIS A 374 2.40 0.66 -13.00
CA HIS A 374 2.13 -0.65 -13.57
C HIS A 374 1.08 -1.39 -12.73
N LEU A 375 0.32 -2.26 -13.37
CA LEU A 375 -0.57 -3.17 -12.65
C LEU A 375 0.25 -4.11 -11.75
N PRO A 376 -0.33 -4.64 -10.67
CA PRO A 376 0.24 -5.76 -9.94
C PRO A 376 0.54 -6.92 -10.90
N LEU A 377 1.68 -7.59 -10.69
CA LEU A 377 2.19 -8.60 -11.64
C LEU A 377 1.19 -9.75 -11.90
N PRO A 378 0.43 -10.27 -10.91
CA PRO A 378 -0.56 -11.31 -11.17
C PRO A 378 -1.63 -10.93 -12.19
N ALA A 379 -1.93 -9.63 -12.37
CA ALA A 379 -2.92 -9.18 -13.36
C ALA A 379 -2.53 -9.49 -14.81
N PHE A 380 -1.23 -9.67 -15.08
CA PHE A 380 -0.71 -10.05 -16.40
C PHE A 380 -0.73 -11.56 -16.65
N SER A 381 -0.90 -12.35 -15.60
CA SER A 381 -0.70 -13.81 -15.61
C SER A 381 -2.02 -14.60 -15.67
N TYR A 382 -3.12 -13.96 -16.04
CA TYR A 382 -4.38 -14.66 -16.27
C TYR A 382 -4.24 -15.68 -17.42
N VAL A 383 -4.63 -16.93 -17.17
CA VAL A 383 -4.59 -18.04 -18.13
C VAL A 383 -6.00 -18.33 -18.61
N HIS A 384 -6.24 -18.06 -19.88
CA HIS A 384 -7.49 -18.47 -20.55
C HIS A 384 -7.32 -19.86 -21.18
N GLN A 385 -8.29 -20.74 -20.95
CA GLN A 385 -8.30 -22.11 -21.47
C GLN A 385 -9.44 -22.26 -22.47
N ASP A 386 -9.09 -22.65 -23.71
CA ASP A 386 -10.03 -22.92 -24.77
C ASP A 386 -10.04 -24.43 -25.12
N SER A 387 -11.22 -25.01 -25.31
CA SER A 387 -11.33 -26.35 -25.88
C SER A 387 -11.11 -26.26 -27.40
N LEU A 388 -10.03 -26.85 -27.88
CA LEU A 388 -9.74 -26.91 -29.32
C LEU A 388 -10.59 -27.97 -30.04
N PRO A 389 -10.77 -27.84 -31.39
CA PRO A 389 -11.56 -28.76 -32.16
C PRO A 389 -11.09 -30.23 -32.12
N ASP A 390 -9.83 -30.47 -31.80
CA ASP A 390 -9.22 -31.80 -31.65
C ASP A 390 -9.41 -32.41 -30.25
N GLY A 391 -10.12 -31.70 -29.35
CA GLY A 391 -10.34 -32.09 -27.96
C GLY A 391 -9.19 -31.76 -27.00
N SER A 392 -8.11 -31.13 -27.47
CA SER A 392 -7.04 -30.61 -26.61
C SER A 392 -7.46 -29.30 -25.98
N ILE A 393 -6.76 -28.90 -24.90
CA ILE A 393 -6.93 -27.60 -24.24
C ILE A 393 -5.84 -26.66 -24.73
N GLY A 394 -6.23 -25.58 -25.42
CA GLY A 394 -5.37 -24.45 -25.75
C GLY A 394 -5.31 -23.49 -24.58
N THR A 395 -4.14 -22.93 -24.31
CA THR A 395 -3.94 -21.90 -23.28
C THR A 395 -3.45 -20.60 -23.90
N SER A 396 -3.95 -19.46 -23.41
CA SER A 396 -3.51 -18.13 -23.81
C SER A 396 -3.44 -17.21 -22.59
N MET A 397 -2.63 -16.14 -22.67
CA MET A 397 -2.51 -15.10 -21.64
C MET A 397 -3.00 -13.76 -22.19
N PRO A 398 -4.30 -13.52 -22.29
CA PRO A 398 -4.86 -12.33 -22.94
C PRO A 398 -4.53 -11.02 -22.22
N ASN A 399 -4.18 -11.07 -20.93
CA ASN A 399 -3.86 -9.91 -20.11
C ASN A 399 -2.36 -9.54 -20.14
N ALA A 400 -1.51 -10.27 -20.85
CA ALA A 400 -0.05 -10.08 -20.84
C ALA A 400 0.37 -8.66 -21.30
N ASP A 401 -0.37 -8.04 -22.23
CA ASP A 401 -0.06 -6.76 -22.84
C ASP A 401 -0.83 -5.56 -22.22
N LEU A 402 -1.37 -5.72 -21.01
CA LEU A 402 -2.09 -4.63 -20.34
C LEU A 402 -1.18 -3.41 -20.15
N LYS A 403 -1.72 -2.22 -20.41
CA LYS A 403 -0.99 -0.95 -20.36
C LYS A 403 -0.80 -0.47 -18.92
N MET A 404 0.21 0.38 -18.69
CA MET A 404 0.32 1.11 -17.43
C MET A 404 -0.92 2.00 -17.22
N LEU A 405 -1.42 2.00 -15.99
CA LEU A 405 -2.40 2.99 -15.53
C LEU A 405 -1.75 4.37 -15.48
N TYR A 406 -2.49 5.42 -15.75
CA TYR A 406 -2.06 6.76 -15.41
C TYR A 406 -3.22 7.64 -14.97
N SER A 407 -2.88 8.64 -14.15
CA SER A 407 -3.83 9.61 -13.60
C SER A 407 -3.25 11.02 -13.73
N ASN A 408 -4.03 11.93 -14.33
CA ASN A 408 -3.72 13.37 -14.36
C ASN A 408 -4.35 14.04 -13.17
N HIS A 409 -3.56 14.71 -12.35
CA HIS A 409 -4.04 15.40 -11.15
C HIS A 409 -3.97 16.91 -11.31
N ALA A 410 -5.01 17.59 -10.84
CA ALA A 410 -4.99 19.02 -10.57
C ALA A 410 -5.54 19.27 -9.16
N ILE A 411 -4.76 19.95 -8.33
CA ILE A 411 -5.08 20.17 -6.91
C ILE A 411 -4.82 21.62 -6.57
N LEU A 412 -5.82 22.30 -6.00
CA LEU A 412 -5.69 23.63 -5.43
C LEU A 412 -5.93 23.54 -3.93
N ALA A 413 -4.92 23.93 -3.14
CA ALA A 413 -4.95 23.85 -1.68
C ALA A 413 -4.78 25.24 -1.05
N TYR A 414 -5.64 25.56 -0.11
CA TYR A 414 -5.52 26.74 0.72
C TYR A 414 -5.30 26.35 2.17
N GLN A 415 -4.32 26.97 2.81
CA GLN A 415 -3.99 26.76 4.23
C GLN A 415 -4.05 28.07 5.00
N TYR A 416 -4.74 28.02 6.13
CA TYR A 416 -4.74 29.06 7.15
C TYR A 416 -4.12 28.50 8.45
N SER A 417 -3.17 29.24 9.05
CA SER A 417 -2.53 28.83 10.30
C SER A 417 -2.50 30.00 11.27
N THR A 418 -2.93 29.80 12.52
CA THR A 418 -2.86 30.80 13.58
C THR A 418 -1.62 30.65 14.44
N ASP A 419 -1.32 31.66 15.23
CA ASP A 419 -0.23 31.63 16.21
C ASP A 419 -0.50 30.60 17.33
N ASP A 420 -1.78 30.28 17.61
CA ASP A 420 -2.26 29.29 18.59
C ASP A 420 -2.26 27.86 18.06
N LYS A 421 -1.46 27.56 17.01
CA LYS A 421 -1.32 26.24 16.38
C LYS A 421 -2.63 25.64 15.83
N LEU A 422 -3.64 26.45 15.55
CA LEU A 422 -4.79 26.06 14.74
C LEU A 422 -4.38 26.09 13.27
N LYS A 423 -4.60 25.01 12.56
CA LYS A 423 -4.38 24.89 11.12
C LYS A 423 -5.69 24.46 10.46
N ILE A 424 -6.09 25.17 9.42
CA ILE A 424 -7.23 24.86 8.56
C ILE A 424 -6.67 24.68 7.15
N GLN A 425 -6.97 23.57 6.53
CA GLN A 425 -6.58 23.27 5.17
C GLN A 425 -7.80 22.84 4.36
N ALA A 426 -8.01 23.47 3.23
CA ALA A 426 -9.04 23.11 2.26
C ALA A 426 -8.39 22.81 0.93
N GLU A 427 -8.77 21.70 0.29
CA GLU A 427 -8.26 21.27 -1.00
C GLU A 427 -9.43 21.00 -1.95
N VAL A 428 -9.33 21.48 -3.19
CA VAL A 428 -10.19 21.09 -4.31
C VAL A 428 -9.33 20.30 -5.28
N TYR A 429 -9.81 19.15 -5.74
CA TYR A 429 -9.04 18.29 -6.61
C TYR A 429 -9.86 17.65 -7.72
N VAL A 430 -9.16 17.29 -8.79
CA VAL A 430 -9.65 16.42 -9.86
C VAL A 430 -8.53 15.45 -10.25
N GLN A 431 -8.91 14.20 -10.51
CA GLN A 431 -8.05 13.12 -11.00
C GLN A 431 -8.74 12.46 -12.19
N ASP A 432 -8.10 12.50 -13.36
CA ASP A 432 -8.56 11.89 -14.61
C ASP A 432 -7.70 10.66 -14.89
N LEU A 433 -8.30 9.46 -14.73
CA LEU A 433 -7.63 8.17 -14.82
C LEU A 433 -7.86 7.52 -16.18
N HIS A 434 -6.82 6.85 -16.66
CA HIS A 434 -6.80 6.22 -17.97
C HIS A 434 -6.18 4.83 -17.93
N ASN A 435 -6.46 4.06 -18.98
CA ASN A 435 -6.01 2.67 -19.15
C ASN A 435 -6.50 1.75 -18.03
N LEU A 436 -7.66 2.03 -17.45
CA LEU A 436 -8.21 1.16 -16.42
C LEU A 436 -8.60 -0.18 -17.05
N PRO A 437 -8.19 -1.33 -16.46
CA PRO A 437 -8.67 -2.61 -16.92
C PRO A 437 -10.18 -2.73 -16.71
N ILE A 438 -10.88 -3.02 -17.81
CA ILE A 438 -12.33 -3.20 -17.85
C ILE A 438 -12.67 -4.47 -18.65
N SER A 439 -13.89 -4.97 -18.53
CA SER A 439 -14.38 -6.07 -19.35
C SER A 439 -14.37 -5.71 -20.85
N PRO A 440 -13.96 -6.61 -21.76
CA PRO A 440 -14.12 -6.44 -23.20
C PRO A 440 -15.58 -6.52 -23.66
N ASN A 441 -16.50 -6.96 -22.81
CA ASN A 441 -17.94 -7.01 -23.10
C ASN A 441 -18.59 -5.65 -22.71
N PRO A 442 -19.21 -4.91 -23.66
CA PRO A 442 -19.89 -3.64 -23.36
C PRO A 442 -21.05 -3.75 -22.36
N ASP A 443 -21.66 -4.92 -22.24
CA ASP A 443 -22.77 -5.16 -21.30
C ASP A 443 -22.28 -5.47 -19.88
N ASP A 444 -20.97 -5.71 -19.69
CA ASP A 444 -20.37 -5.97 -18.40
C ASP A 444 -19.77 -4.67 -17.81
N LEU A 445 -20.16 -4.35 -16.58
CA LEU A 445 -19.74 -3.13 -15.88
C LEU A 445 -18.46 -3.33 -15.04
N TYR A 446 -17.73 -4.46 -15.24
CA TYR A 446 -16.49 -4.66 -14.51
C TYR A 446 -15.49 -3.55 -14.78
N CYS A 447 -14.88 -3.06 -13.70
CA CYS A 447 -13.75 -2.15 -13.73
C CYS A 447 -12.82 -2.44 -12.56
N PHE A 448 -11.53 -2.49 -12.84
CA PHE A 448 -10.48 -2.75 -11.85
C PHE A 448 -10.52 -1.78 -10.65
N MET A 449 -11.01 -0.55 -10.82
CA MET A 449 -11.22 0.38 -9.72
C MET A 449 -12.18 -0.11 -8.64
N ASN A 450 -13.03 -1.08 -8.97
CA ASN A 450 -14.00 -1.66 -8.03
C ASN A 450 -13.47 -2.90 -7.30
N THR A 451 -12.23 -3.33 -7.58
CA THR A 451 -11.63 -4.48 -6.91
C THR A 451 -10.93 -4.08 -5.63
N ASN A 452 -10.93 -4.99 -4.67
CA ASN A 452 -10.26 -4.85 -3.39
C ASN A 452 -9.43 -6.09 -3.10
N SER A 453 -8.26 -6.27 -3.51
CA SER A 453 -7.41 -7.42 -3.19
C SER A 453 -7.52 -8.66 -4.09
N GLU A 454 -8.25 -8.60 -5.19
CA GLU A 454 -8.30 -9.69 -6.16
C GLU A 454 -7.98 -9.19 -7.56
N PHE A 455 -7.28 -10.01 -8.34
CA PHE A 455 -6.96 -9.71 -9.72
C PHE A 455 -8.02 -10.35 -10.63
N PRO A 456 -8.27 -9.78 -11.82
CA PRO A 456 -9.25 -10.35 -12.73
C PRO A 456 -8.80 -11.74 -13.19
N ALA A 457 -9.60 -12.77 -12.88
CA ALA A 457 -9.46 -14.12 -13.39
C ALA A 457 -10.25 -14.29 -14.70
N PHE A 458 -10.19 -13.29 -15.57
CA PHE A 458 -10.80 -13.24 -16.89
C PHE A 458 -10.12 -12.18 -17.76
N THR A 459 -10.40 -12.21 -19.06
CA THR A 459 -9.87 -11.25 -20.01
C THR A 459 -10.34 -9.84 -19.69
N VAL A 460 -9.39 -8.89 -19.62
CA VAL A 460 -9.66 -7.45 -19.48
C VAL A 460 -8.88 -6.65 -20.52
N VAL A 461 -9.34 -5.43 -20.81
CA VAL A 461 -8.71 -4.50 -21.76
C VAL A 461 -8.42 -3.17 -21.08
N SER A 462 -7.30 -2.53 -21.45
CA SER A 462 -6.83 -1.25 -20.88
C SER A 462 -7.50 -0.04 -21.57
N GLU A 463 -8.83 0.01 -21.63
CA GLU A 463 -9.61 1.04 -22.35
C GLU A 463 -10.51 1.86 -21.41
N GLY A 464 -10.63 1.45 -20.16
CA GLY A 464 -11.45 2.14 -19.17
C GLY A 464 -10.90 3.51 -18.79
N ARG A 465 -11.79 4.39 -18.38
CA ARG A 465 -11.48 5.72 -17.85
C ARG A 465 -12.09 5.89 -16.48
N GLY A 466 -11.46 6.76 -15.65
CA GLY A 466 -11.95 7.12 -14.33
C GLY A 466 -11.91 8.62 -14.11
N LEU A 467 -12.81 9.14 -13.27
CA LEU A 467 -12.86 10.55 -12.91
C LEU A 467 -13.22 10.69 -11.43
N ASN A 468 -12.24 11.16 -10.64
CA ASN A 468 -12.43 11.44 -9.21
C ASN A 468 -12.31 12.95 -8.99
N TYR A 469 -13.24 13.54 -8.26
CA TYR A 469 -13.20 14.96 -7.92
C TYR A 469 -13.88 15.22 -6.59
N GLY A 470 -13.40 16.24 -5.90
CA GLY A 470 -13.93 16.53 -4.57
C GLY A 470 -13.29 17.71 -3.87
N VAL A 471 -13.73 17.90 -2.63
CA VAL A 471 -13.23 18.90 -1.69
C VAL A 471 -12.90 18.22 -0.38
N ASP A 472 -11.66 18.40 0.08
CA ASP A 472 -11.19 17.93 1.38
C ASP A 472 -11.02 19.12 2.33
N LEU A 473 -11.46 18.98 3.58
CA LEU A 473 -11.28 19.94 4.66
C LEU A 473 -10.61 19.27 5.85
N ALA A 474 -9.56 19.86 6.38
CA ALA A 474 -8.93 19.44 7.63
C ALA A 474 -8.80 20.63 8.58
N ILE A 475 -9.24 20.46 9.82
CA ILE A 475 -9.08 21.42 10.91
C ILE A 475 -8.32 20.74 12.02
N GLU A 476 -7.12 21.19 12.29
CA GLU A 476 -6.20 20.63 13.26
C GLU A 476 -5.80 21.67 14.30
N LYS A 477 -5.88 21.32 15.56
CA LYS A 477 -5.33 22.10 16.65
C LYS A 477 -4.42 21.24 17.51
N MET A 478 -3.13 21.54 17.47
CA MET A 478 -2.13 20.95 18.37
C MET A 478 -1.72 21.99 19.41
N THR A 479 -2.11 21.81 20.66
CA THR A 479 -1.68 22.68 21.74
C THR A 479 -0.68 21.98 22.64
N ALA A 480 0.38 22.69 23.03
CA ALA A 480 1.33 22.23 24.03
C ALA A 480 0.74 22.19 25.46
N LYS A 481 -0.52 22.62 25.65
CA LYS A 481 -1.24 22.61 26.93
C LYS A 481 -2.62 21.98 26.74
N SER A 482 -2.72 20.72 27.10
CA SER A 482 -3.87 19.91 27.47
C SER A 482 -4.95 19.55 26.45
N PHE A 483 -5.24 20.26 25.38
CA PHE A 483 -6.32 19.89 24.46
C PHE A 483 -5.88 19.94 23.00
N TYR A 484 -6.06 18.84 22.27
CA TYR A 484 -5.85 18.75 20.84
C TYR A 484 -7.06 18.14 20.14
N PHE A 485 -7.27 18.49 18.88
CA PHE A 485 -8.27 17.87 18.04
C PHE A 485 -7.90 17.90 16.55
N LEU A 486 -8.44 16.94 15.83
CA LEU A 486 -8.41 16.85 14.38
C LEU A 486 -9.83 16.56 13.89
N VAL A 487 -10.34 17.41 13.00
CA VAL A 487 -11.58 17.19 12.26
C VAL A 487 -11.22 17.11 10.79
N THR A 488 -11.63 16.06 10.11
CA THR A 488 -11.50 15.94 8.67
C THR A 488 -12.85 15.69 8.04
N GLY A 489 -13.06 16.23 6.85
CA GLY A 489 -14.24 16.02 6.03
C GLY A 489 -13.88 15.99 4.56
N SER A 490 -14.43 15.07 3.80
CA SER A 490 -14.25 14.95 2.36
C SER A 490 -15.59 14.79 1.68
N LEU A 491 -15.86 15.66 0.72
CA LEU A 491 -17.01 15.59 -0.18
C LEU A 491 -16.50 15.22 -1.56
N PHE A 492 -16.84 14.04 -2.09
CA PHE A 492 -16.27 13.60 -3.35
C PHE A 492 -17.19 12.67 -4.14
N ALA A 493 -16.89 12.58 -5.43
CA ALA A 493 -17.44 11.58 -6.32
C ALA A 493 -16.29 10.90 -7.07
N ALA A 494 -16.36 9.58 -7.17
CA ALA A 494 -15.46 8.76 -7.95
C ALA A 494 -16.27 7.95 -8.95
N LYS A 495 -15.93 8.07 -10.23
CA LYS A 495 -16.67 7.49 -11.35
C LYS A 495 -15.74 6.75 -12.28
N TYR A 496 -16.29 5.77 -12.98
CA TYR A 496 -15.61 5.05 -14.04
C TYR A 496 -16.48 4.92 -15.28
N LYS A 497 -15.87 4.67 -16.41
CA LYS A 497 -16.52 4.52 -17.70
C LYS A 497 -16.01 3.22 -18.38
N PRO A 498 -16.86 2.16 -18.48
CA PRO A 498 -16.56 0.95 -19.23
C PRO A 498 -16.78 1.15 -20.75
N LEU A 499 -16.76 0.09 -21.54
CA LEU A 499 -16.90 0.15 -23.01
C LEU A 499 -18.24 0.68 -23.50
N ASN A 500 -19.31 0.63 -22.70
CA ASN A 500 -20.62 1.21 -23.07
C ASN A 500 -20.66 2.75 -23.04
N GLU A 501 -19.51 3.41 -22.75
CA GLU A 501 -19.34 4.86 -22.76
C GLU A 501 -20.17 5.64 -21.72
N GLN A 502 -20.82 4.96 -20.76
CA GLN A 502 -21.59 5.58 -19.69
C GLN A 502 -20.76 5.74 -18.41
N TRP A 503 -21.01 6.80 -17.64
CA TRP A 503 -20.36 7.05 -16.37
C TRP A 503 -21.13 6.41 -15.22
N TYR A 504 -20.44 5.56 -14.43
CA TYR A 504 -20.97 4.92 -13.24
C TYR A 504 -20.19 5.36 -12.00
N HIS A 505 -20.83 5.42 -10.85
CA HIS A 505 -20.13 5.58 -9.60
C HIS A 505 -19.37 4.28 -9.26
N ASN A 506 -18.12 4.42 -8.84
CA ASN A 506 -17.40 3.26 -8.34
C ASN A 506 -17.85 2.90 -6.91
N ARG A 507 -17.47 1.73 -6.42
CA ARG A 507 -17.89 1.23 -5.09
C ARG A 507 -17.39 2.09 -3.92
N TYR A 508 -16.35 2.88 -4.13
CA TYR A 508 -15.73 3.74 -3.13
C TYR A 508 -16.22 5.18 -3.20
N SER A 509 -17.10 5.50 -4.13
CA SER A 509 -17.70 6.84 -4.24
C SER A 509 -18.59 7.11 -3.04
N SER A 510 -18.32 8.18 -2.31
CA SER A 510 -19.10 8.58 -1.14
C SER A 510 -19.38 10.07 -1.17
N LEU A 511 -20.61 10.45 -0.86
CA LEU A 511 -20.96 11.88 -0.81
C LEU A 511 -20.17 12.59 0.29
N LEU A 512 -20.05 11.98 1.47
CA LEU A 512 -19.36 12.56 2.63
C LEU A 512 -18.64 11.46 3.42
N VAL A 513 -17.37 11.72 3.69
CA VAL A 513 -16.57 10.97 4.68
C VAL A 513 -16.06 11.97 5.69
N SER A 514 -16.21 11.69 6.98
CA SER A 514 -15.71 12.57 8.04
C SER A 514 -15.12 11.77 9.19
N ALA A 515 -14.11 12.34 9.83
CA ALA A 515 -13.50 11.79 11.04
C ALA A 515 -13.25 12.90 12.05
N PHE A 516 -13.39 12.55 13.32
CA PHE A 516 -13.11 13.43 14.45
C PHE A 516 -12.26 12.70 15.47
N THR A 517 -11.16 13.31 15.87
CA THR A 517 -10.30 12.85 16.95
C THR A 517 -10.02 14.00 17.90
N ALA A 518 -10.15 13.78 19.19
CA ALA A 518 -9.78 14.76 20.21
C ALA A 518 -9.16 14.07 21.42
N GLY A 519 -8.28 14.79 22.09
CA GLY A 519 -7.67 14.32 23.32
C GLY A 519 -7.27 15.46 24.23
N LYS A 520 -7.12 15.14 25.52
CA LYS A 520 -6.67 16.05 26.55
C LYS A 520 -5.55 15.39 27.36
N GLU A 521 -4.44 16.08 27.50
CA GLU A 521 -3.37 15.70 28.41
C GLU A 521 -3.66 16.30 29.80
N PHE A 522 -3.49 15.48 30.82
CA PHE A 522 -3.59 15.90 32.20
C PHE A 522 -2.19 15.80 32.82
N ASP A 523 -1.67 16.90 33.32
CA ASP A 523 -0.46 16.91 34.15
C ASP A 523 -0.87 16.46 35.56
N PHE A 524 -0.36 15.34 36.02
CA PHE A 524 -0.56 14.80 37.38
C PHE A 524 0.66 15.13 38.25
#